data_20cc27ff5fceac2cd879bb3bbfcc8055
#
_entry.id   20cc27ff5fceac2cd879bb3bbfcc8055
#
_cell.length_a   1.000
_cell.length_b   1.000
_cell.length_c   1.000
_cell.angle_alpha   90.00
_cell.angle_beta   90.00
_cell.angle_gamma   90.00
#
_symmetry.space_group_name_H-M   'P 1'
#
loop_
_entity.id
_entity.type
_entity.pdbx_description
1 polymer ?
#
loop_
_entity_poly.entity_id
_entity_poly.type
_entity_poly.pdbx_seq_one_letter_code
_entity_poly.pdbx_strand_id
1 'polypeptide(L)'
;MRAGALLRLTMSAASVQRPSLILADRWKDYQLLDCGHGMKQERWGDYVLVRPDPQIIWPKHSGPEWKAWDGYYHRSEQGGGRWDYRKPLPDSWRIGYQSLGLTFRIHPTSFKHTGLFPEQAVNWEWFSAKIQAARASGREVNVLNLFGYTGAATCAAAKAGASVTHIDAAEGMVKWCKENAAFSGLADAPIRFITDDCLKFVRRELKRGKKYDAIIMDPPTYGRGATGEMWKLEDHLWTLLRECGELLTDRPLFLLINAYTARLSPTVVVNLLAELMHGRGGTLTGGEVGLPIQADGKVLPCGIYGRWEA
;
A
#
# COMPACT_ATOMS: atom_id res chain seq x y z
N MET A 1 40.25 -18.71 -42.78
CA MET A 1 38.98 -18.95 -42.10
C MET A 1 39.07 -18.38 -40.68
N ARG A 2 38.45 -17.22 -40.44
CA ARG A 2 38.42 -16.61 -39.09
C ARG A 2 37.06 -16.95 -38.47
N ALA A 3 37.08 -17.76 -37.41
CA ALA A 3 35.91 -18.08 -36.63
C ALA A 3 35.51 -16.84 -35.80
N GLY A 4 34.38 -16.22 -36.13
CA GLY A 4 33.79 -15.15 -35.34
C GLY A 4 33.22 -15.74 -34.08
N ALA A 5 33.77 -15.38 -32.92
CA ALA A 5 33.21 -15.67 -31.62
C ALA A 5 31.95 -14.80 -31.41
N LEU A 6 30.77 -15.41 -31.51
CA LEU A 6 29.52 -14.77 -31.06
C LEU A 6 29.60 -14.63 -29.53
N LEU A 7 29.84 -13.42 -29.04
CA LEU A 7 29.58 -13.08 -27.63
C LEU A 7 28.06 -13.22 -27.39
N ARG A 8 27.65 -14.33 -26.81
CA ARG A 8 26.30 -14.42 -26.18
C ARG A 8 26.34 -13.54 -24.92
N LEU A 9 25.80 -12.34 -25.02
CA LEU A 9 25.41 -11.58 -23.86
C LEU A 9 24.34 -12.41 -23.12
N THR A 10 24.73 -13.10 -22.07
CA THR A 10 23.80 -13.75 -21.16
C THR A 10 23.11 -12.63 -20.38
N MET A 11 21.93 -12.22 -20.86
CA MET A 11 21.05 -11.33 -20.10
C MET A 11 20.70 -12.05 -18.79
N SER A 12 21.09 -11.46 -17.66
CA SER A 12 20.74 -11.97 -16.35
C SER A 12 19.23 -11.88 -16.16
N ALA A 13 18.57 -13.01 -16.04
CA ALA A 13 17.15 -13.05 -15.69
C ALA A 13 16.98 -12.80 -14.20
N ALA A 14 15.92 -12.06 -13.83
CA ALA A 14 15.55 -11.87 -12.42
C ALA A 14 15.20 -13.22 -11.77
N SER A 15 15.66 -13.44 -10.54
CA SER A 15 15.27 -14.62 -9.77
C SER A 15 13.84 -14.48 -9.27
N VAL A 16 12.99 -15.49 -9.45
CA VAL A 16 11.58 -15.49 -9.01
C VAL A 16 11.40 -16.36 -7.78
N GLN A 17 10.94 -15.78 -6.67
CA GLN A 17 10.57 -16.52 -5.46
C GLN A 17 9.07 -16.85 -5.47
N ARG A 18 8.71 -17.98 -4.84
CA ARG A 18 7.30 -18.39 -4.72
C ARG A 18 6.50 -17.38 -3.86
N PRO A 19 5.21 -17.16 -4.14
CA PRO A 19 4.33 -16.33 -3.32
C PRO A 19 4.36 -16.77 -1.86
N SER A 20 4.43 -15.81 -0.95
CA SER A 20 4.49 -16.01 0.50
C SER A 20 3.46 -15.14 1.22
N LEU A 21 3.12 -15.51 2.45
CA LEU A 21 2.31 -14.69 3.36
C LEU A 21 3.24 -13.94 4.31
N ILE A 22 3.08 -12.62 4.40
CA ILE A 22 3.85 -11.76 5.33
C ILE A 22 2.87 -11.13 6.32
N LEU A 23 3.21 -11.18 7.62
CA LEU A 23 2.34 -10.72 8.70
C LEU A 23 2.75 -9.34 9.23
N ALA A 24 1.79 -8.42 9.32
CA ALA A 24 1.95 -7.15 9.99
C ALA A 24 1.67 -7.30 11.50
N ASP A 25 2.62 -7.84 12.23
CA ASP A 25 2.53 -8.23 13.64
C ASP A 25 3.24 -7.27 14.62
N ARG A 26 3.87 -6.18 14.14
CA ARG A 26 4.64 -5.25 14.96
C ARG A 26 3.87 -4.05 15.50
N TRP A 27 2.57 -4.01 15.24
CA TRP A 27 1.71 -2.96 15.76
C TRP A 27 1.57 -3.03 17.28
N LYS A 28 1.67 -1.88 17.96
CA LYS A 28 1.32 -1.75 19.39
C LYS A 28 -0.04 -1.07 19.58
N ASP A 29 -0.32 -0.07 18.77
CA ASP A 29 -1.55 0.74 18.87
C ASP A 29 -2.69 0.19 18.01
N TYR A 30 -2.45 -0.81 17.18
CA TYR A 30 -3.48 -1.52 16.41
C TYR A 30 -3.43 -3.02 16.70
N GLN A 31 -4.61 -3.67 16.70
CA GLN A 31 -4.72 -5.11 16.87
C GLN A 31 -6.02 -5.63 16.24
N LEU A 32 -5.93 -6.70 15.47
CA LEU A 32 -7.08 -7.45 15.00
C LEU A 32 -7.47 -8.44 16.11
N LEU A 33 -8.57 -8.15 16.82
CA LEU A 33 -8.99 -8.90 18.00
C LEU A 33 -9.66 -10.22 17.64
N ASP A 34 -10.66 -10.16 16.74
CA ASP A 34 -11.43 -11.31 16.29
C ASP A 34 -12.04 -11.08 14.91
N CYS A 35 -12.40 -12.16 14.22
CA CYS A 35 -13.03 -12.15 12.90
C CYS A 35 -14.11 -13.20 12.81
N GLY A 36 -15.18 -12.92 12.07
CA GLY A 36 -16.20 -13.92 11.73
C GLY A 36 -17.46 -13.32 11.15
N HIS A 37 -18.21 -14.14 10.38
CA HIS A 37 -19.48 -13.74 9.76
C HIS A 37 -19.42 -12.43 8.98
N GLY A 38 -18.38 -12.25 8.17
CA GLY A 38 -18.20 -11.06 7.33
C GLY A 38 -17.74 -9.81 8.08
N MET A 39 -17.35 -9.92 9.35
CA MET A 39 -17.00 -8.80 10.21
C MET A 39 -15.64 -9.03 10.89
N LYS A 40 -14.97 -7.94 11.24
CA LYS A 40 -13.75 -7.90 12.03
C LYS A 40 -13.87 -6.93 13.18
N GLN A 41 -13.37 -7.33 14.34
CA GLN A 41 -13.26 -6.50 15.53
C GLN A 41 -11.80 -6.08 15.71
N GLU A 42 -11.55 -4.80 15.76
CA GLU A 42 -10.21 -4.21 15.73
C GLU A 42 -10.05 -3.18 16.84
N ARG A 43 -8.89 -3.21 17.52
CA ARG A 43 -8.49 -2.14 18.44
C ARG A 43 -7.63 -1.11 17.67
N TRP A 44 -8.02 0.16 17.79
CA TRP A 44 -7.36 1.31 17.19
C TRP A 44 -7.00 2.33 18.30
N GLY A 45 -5.83 2.20 18.89
CA GLY A 45 -5.47 2.90 20.12
C GLY A 45 -6.36 2.46 21.27
N ASP A 46 -7.12 3.41 21.83
CA ASP A 46 -8.03 3.18 22.95
C ASP A 46 -9.44 2.72 22.53
N TYR A 47 -9.72 2.65 21.22
CA TYR A 47 -11.06 2.39 20.70
C TYR A 47 -11.14 1.05 19.97
N VAL A 48 -12.26 0.37 20.18
CA VAL A 48 -12.59 -0.89 19.51
C VAL A 48 -13.66 -0.64 18.45
N LEU A 49 -13.33 -0.93 17.21
CA LEU A 49 -14.21 -0.78 16.06
C LEU A 49 -14.58 -2.14 15.47
N VAL A 50 -15.82 -2.27 15.01
CA VAL A 50 -16.31 -3.43 14.26
C VAL A 50 -16.66 -2.98 12.85
N ARG A 51 -16.08 -3.65 11.86
CA ARG A 51 -16.23 -3.30 10.45
C ARG A 51 -16.43 -4.53 9.57
N PRO A 52 -17.16 -4.41 8.44
CA PRO A 52 -17.31 -5.53 7.51
C PRO A 52 -16.05 -5.78 6.70
N ASP A 53 -15.76 -7.07 6.49
CA ASP A 53 -14.77 -7.54 5.56
C ASP A 53 -15.29 -8.78 4.81
N PRO A 54 -15.50 -8.71 3.49
CA PRO A 54 -16.15 -9.78 2.73
C PRO A 54 -15.30 -11.06 2.60
N GLN A 55 -14.01 -11.00 2.90
CA GLN A 55 -13.15 -12.20 2.89
C GLN A 55 -13.40 -13.10 4.10
N ILE A 56 -14.03 -12.59 5.16
CA ILE A 56 -14.26 -13.31 6.41
C ILE A 56 -15.54 -14.15 6.29
N ILE A 57 -15.43 -15.32 5.66
CA ILE A 57 -16.55 -16.23 5.42
C ILE A 57 -16.71 -17.32 6.50
N TRP A 58 -15.86 -17.31 7.53
CA TRP A 58 -15.89 -18.26 8.65
C TRP A 58 -16.64 -17.70 9.86
N PRO A 59 -17.07 -18.58 10.82
CA PRO A 59 -17.76 -18.13 12.03
C PRO A 59 -16.79 -17.42 13.00
N LYS A 60 -17.35 -16.59 13.88
CA LYS A 60 -16.60 -15.94 14.97
C LYS A 60 -16.05 -16.97 15.94
N HIS A 61 -14.82 -16.74 16.43
CA HIS A 61 -14.20 -17.58 17.43
C HIS A 61 -14.82 -17.34 18.82
N SER A 62 -15.02 -16.11 19.23
CA SER A 62 -15.48 -15.70 20.57
C SER A 62 -17.00 -15.79 20.78
N GLY A 63 -17.72 -16.53 19.93
CA GLY A 63 -19.18 -16.69 20.02
C GLY A 63 -19.97 -15.76 19.08
N PRO A 64 -21.32 -15.78 19.17
CA PRO A 64 -22.17 -15.18 18.14
C PRO A 64 -22.12 -13.64 18.12
N GLU A 65 -21.83 -13.00 19.23
CA GLU A 65 -21.82 -11.54 19.34
C GLU A 65 -20.61 -11.01 20.12
N TRP A 66 -20.03 -9.92 19.63
CA TRP A 66 -19.02 -9.17 20.38
C TRP A 66 -19.69 -8.20 21.34
N LYS A 67 -19.41 -8.34 22.64
CA LYS A 67 -20.00 -7.51 23.68
C LYS A 67 -19.27 -6.18 23.90
N ALA A 68 -18.00 -6.11 23.55
CA ALA A 68 -17.17 -4.94 23.75
C ALA A 68 -16.79 -4.30 22.39
N TRP A 69 -17.37 -3.15 22.10
CA TRP A 69 -17.01 -2.29 20.97
C TRP A 69 -17.44 -0.86 21.25
N ASP A 70 -16.75 0.10 20.67
CA ASP A 70 -17.05 1.52 20.76
C ASP A 70 -17.79 2.04 19.53
N GLY A 71 -17.43 1.55 18.35
CA GLY A 71 -18.10 1.85 17.08
C GLY A 71 -18.37 0.60 16.26
N TYR A 72 -19.55 0.51 15.68
CA TYR A 72 -19.98 -0.60 14.81
C TYR A 72 -20.51 -0.05 13.48
N TYR A 73 -19.89 -0.49 12.37
CA TYR A 73 -20.29 -0.06 11.04
C TYR A 73 -21.32 -1.01 10.42
N HIS A 74 -22.47 -0.47 10.08
CA HIS A 74 -23.53 -1.15 9.34
C HIS A 74 -23.45 -0.78 7.86
N ARG A 75 -23.25 -1.78 7.02
CA ARG A 75 -23.25 -1.59 5.56
C ARG A 75 -24.67 -1.42 5.03
N SER A 76 -24.88 -0.43 4.17
CA SER A 76 -26.12 -0.29 3.41
C SER A 76 -26.09 -1.13 2.14
N GLU A 77 -27.23 -1.66 1.74
CA GLU A 77 -27.41 -2.37 0.45
C GLU A 77 -27.24 -1.44 -0.76
N GLN A 78 -27.47 -0.13 -0.56
CA GLN A 78 -27.35 0.90 -1.59
C GLN A 78 -25.93 1.48 -1.73
N GLY A 79 -24.96 0.92 -1.02
CA GLY A 79 -23.59 1.43 -0.92
C GLY A 79 -23.39 2.41 0.25
N GLY A 80 -22.16 2.50 0.77
CA GLY A 80 -21.86 3.21 2.01
C GLY A 80 -22.42 2.50 3.25
N GLY A 81 -22.71 3.26 4.29
CA GLY A 81 -23.25 2.74 5.54
C GLY A 81 -23.23 3.79 6.65
N ARG A 82 -23.49 3.34 7.86
CA ARG A 82 -23.49 4.20 9.05
C ARG A 82 -22.74 3.55 10.20
N TRP A 83 -22.22 4.39 11.09
CA TRP A 83 -21.64 3.97 12.35
C TRP A 83 -22.69 4.09 13.47
N ASP A 84 -22.80 3.05 14.28
CA ASP A 84 -23.45 3.11 15.59
C ASP A 84 -22.36 3.21 16.66
N TYR A 85 -22.51 4.11 17.62
CA TYR A 85 -21.57 4.34 18.70
C TYR A 85 -22.23 4.07 20.06
N ARG A 86 -21.55 3.29 20.92
CA ARG A 86 -22.03 3.06 22.31
C ARG A 86 -21.81 4.25 23.22
N LYS A 87 -20.79 5.04 22.90
CA LYS A 87 -20.48 6.30 23.57
C LYS A 87 -19.96 7.28 22.52
N PRO A 88 -20.02 8.60 22.74
CA PRO A 88 -19.38 9.55 21.84
C PRO A 88 -17.91 9.22 21.67
N LEU A 89 -17.44 9.14 20.42
CA LEU A 89 -16.03 9.06 20.07
C LEU A 89 -15.55 10.42 19.59
N PRO A 90 -14.27 10.76 19.73
CA PRO A 90 -13.72 11.93 19.08
C PRO A 90 -13.85 11.76 17.55
N ASP A 91 -13.99 12.86 16.83
CA ASP A 91 -14.06 12.84 15.36
C ASP A 91 -12.83 12.16 14.75
N SER A 92 -11.68 12.29 15.42
CA SER A 92 -10.46 11.58 15.02
C SER A 92 -9.50 11.45 16.21
N TRP A 93 -8.64 10.45 16.14
CA TRP A 93 -7.53 10.24 17.09
C TRP A 93 -6.26 9.82 16.37
N ARG A 94 -5.20 9.59 17.11
CA ARG A 94 -3.92 9.19 16.53
C ARG A 94 -3.49 7.82 17.01
N ILE A 95 -2.83 7.08 16.13
CA ILE A 95 -2.10 5.86 16.48
C ILE A 95 -0.69 5.92 15.91
N GLY A 96 0.25 5.30 16.60
CA GLY A 96 1.65 5.23 16.19
C GLY A 96 2.03 3.90 15.59
N TYR A 97 2.95 3.91 14.62
CA TYR A 97 3.71 2.74 14.21
C TYR A 97 5.16 2.92 14.68
N GLN A 98 5.45 2.42 15.86
CA GLN A 98 6.66 2.72 16.61
C GLN A 98 7.94 2.25 15.90
N SER A 99 7.88 1.12 15.18
CA SER A 99 9.02 0.56 14.44
C SER A 99 9.62 1.53 13.42
N LEU A 100 8.81 2.45 12.87
CA LEU A 100 9.26 3.47 11.92
C LEU A 100 9.11 4.91 12.45
N GLY A 101 8.65 5.09 13.70
CA GLY A 101 8.42 6.41 14.29
C GLY A 101 7.38 7.23 13.52
N LEU A 102 6.31 6.58 13.07
CA LEU A 102 5.21 7.20 12.32
C LEU A 102 3.98 7.35 13.20
N THR A 103 3.20 8.41 12.93
CA THR A 103 1.93 8.69 13.61
C THR A 103 0.87 9.02 12.57
N PHE A 104 -0.29 8.38 12.70
CA PHE A 104 -1.38 8.50 11.75
C PHE A 104 -2.67 8.94 12.43
N ARG A 105 -3.41 9.81 11.77
CA ARG A 105 -4.77 10.17 12.12
C ARG A 105 -5.71 9.03 11.72
N ILE A 106 -6.56 8.63 12.65
CA ILE A 106 -7.67 7.69 12.45
C ILE A 106 -8.96 8.48 12.52
N HIS A 107 -9.84 8.25 11.53
CA HIS A 107 -11.15 8.87 11.47
C HIS A 107 -12.14 7.89 10.82
N PRO A 108 -13.16 7.41 11.54
CA PRO A 108 -14.24 6.61 10.98
C PRO A 108 -14.98 7.39 9.88
N THR A 109 -14.81 6.98 8.63
CA THR A 109 -15.47 7.66 7.49
C THR A 109 -16.88 7.14 7.28
N SER A 110 -17.69 7.84 6.47
CA SER A 110 -19.00 7.37 6.02
C SER A 110 -18.94 6.06 5.20
N PHE A 111 -17.78 5.69 4.73
CA PHE A 111 -17.45 4.36 4.24
C PHE A 111 -16.70 3.61 5.34
N LYS A 112 -16.72 2.29 5.37
CA LYS A 112 -16.09 1.45 6.41
C LYS A 112 -14.61 1.76 6.74
N HIS A 113 -13.96 2.65 6.01
CA HIS A 113 -12.54 2.95 6.14
C HIS A 113 -12.25 3.91 7.31
N THR A 114 -11.07 3.77 7.89
CA THR A 114 -10.59 4.54 9.05
C THR A 114 -9.39 5.43 8.71
N GLY A 115 -8.96 5.44 7.44
CA GLY A 115 -7.82 6.22 6.98
C GLY A 115 -6.48 5.47 6.99
N LEU A 116 -6.45 4.20 7.38
CA LEU A 116 -5.20 3.43 7.43
C LEU A 116 -5.45 1.96 7.08
N PHE A 117 -4.46 1.33 6.45
CA PHE A 117 -4.38 -0.09 6.14
C PHE A 117 -3.19 -0.69 6.91
N PRO A 118 -3.42 -1.22 8.12
CA PRO A 118 -2.34 -1.68 9.02
C PRO A 118 -1.49 -2.80 8.44
N GLU A 119 -2.05 -3.66 7.61
CA GLU A 119 -1.36 -4.75 6.93
C GLU A 119 -0.22 -4.29 6.03
N GLN A 120 -0.27 -3.05 5.55
CA GLN A 120 0.77 -2.47 4.70
C GLN A 120 2.07 -2.14 5.46
N ALA A 121 2.09 -2.22 6.77
CA ALA A 121 3.28 -1.94 7.59
C ALA A 121 4.49 -2.80 7.18
N VAL A 122 4.27 -4.04 6.76
CA VAL A 122 5.34 -4.93 6.26
C VAL A 122 5.98 -4.44 4.97
N ASN A 123 5.21 -3.75 4.13
CA ASN A 123 5.73 -3.12 2.92
C ASN A 123 6.49 -1.84 3.28
N TRP A 124 5.98 -1.05 4.25
CA TRP A 124 6.69 0.15 4.71
C TRP A 124 8.05 -0.18 5.29
N GLU A 125 8.16 -1.22 6.12
CA GLU A 125 9.45 -1.68 6.67
C GLU A 125 10.40 -2.15 5.58
N TRP A 126 9.90 -2.95 4.63
CA TRP A 126 10.72 -3.48 3.54
C TRP A 126 11.34 -2.37 2.69
N PHE A 127 10.55 -1.45 2.16
CA PHE A 127 11.11 -0.40 1.32
C PHE A 127 11.87 0.67 2.11
N SER A 128 11.50 0.92 3.38
CA SER A 128 12.26 1.85 4.24
C SER A 128 13.68 1.36 4.45
N ALA A 129 13.88 0.07 4.70
CA ALA A 129 15.22 -0.50 4.85
C ALA A 129 16.07 -0.33 3.57
N LYS A 130 15.48 -0.48 2.39
CA LYS A 130 16.18 -0.28 1.11
C LYS A 130 16.53 1.19 0.86
N ILE A 131 15.60 2.10 1.15
CA ILE A 131 15.86 3.54 1.06
C ILE A 131 16.98 3.94 2.01
N GLN A 132 16.93 3.50 3.27
CA GLN A 132 17.96 3.78 4.27
C GLN A 132 19.34 3.26 3.85
N ALA A 133 19.42 2.04 3.32
CA ALA A 133 20.68 1.48 2.81
C ALA A 133 21.25 2.31 1.65
N ALA A 134 20.42 2.74 0.70
CA ALA A 134 20.84 3.61 -0.39
C ALA A 134 21.28 4.99 0.12
N ARG A 135 20.57 5.58 1.08
CA ARG A 135 20.93 6.85 1.70
C ARG A 135 22.26 6.78 2.48
N ALA A 136 22.48 5.67 3.18
CA ALA A 136 23.73 5.44 3.90
C ALA A 136 24.96 5.36 2.96
N SER A 137 24.76 4.95 1.70
CA SER A 137 25.81 5.00 0.67
C SER A 137 25.97 6.37 -0.01
N GLY A 138 25.28 7.41 0.47
CA GLY A 138 25.31 8.76 -0.09
C GLY A 138 24.41 8.98 -1.29
N ARG A 139 23.58 7.98 -1.68
CA ARG A 139 22.67 8.10 -2.82
C ARG A 139 21.42 8.90 -2.44
N GLU A 140 21.05 9.85 -3.27
CA GLU A 140 19.73 10.46 -3.21
C GLU A 140 18.68 9.48 -3.75
N VAL A 141 17.49 9.47 -3.13
CA VAL A 141 16.42 8.55 -3.51
C VAL A 141 15.14 9.33 -3.76
N ASN A 142 14.62 9.23 -4.99
CA ASN A 142 13.36 9.83 -5.40
C ASN A 142 12.30 8.73 -5.55
N VAL A 143 11.22 8.82 -4.79
CA VAL A 143 10.13 7.84 -4.76
C VAL A 143 8.87 8.46 -5.35
N LEU A 144 8.23 7.74 -6.28
CA LEU A 144 6.89 8.03 -6.76
C LEU A 144 5.89 7.12 -6.06
N ASN A 145 4.92 7.69 -5.35
CA ASN A 145 3.83 6.96 -4.71
C ASN A 145 2.50 7.31 -5.40
N LEU A 146 1.95 6.37 -6.14
CA LEU A 146 0.70 6.47 -6.88
C LEU A 146 -0.45 5.83 -6.09
N PHE A 147 -1.66 6.43 -6.19
CA PHE A 147 -2.82 6.06 -5.37
C PHE A 147 -2.48 6.14 -3.88
N GLY A 148 -1.80 7.23 -3.52
CA GLY A 148 -1.13 7.35 -2.22
C GLY A 148 -2.06 7.46 -1.01
N TYR A 149 -3.38 7.62 -1.23
CA TYR A 149 -4.42 7.66 -0.20
C TYR A 149 -4.06 8.68 0.91
N THR A 150 -4.17 8.28 2.18
CA THR A 150 -3.80 9.12 3.34
C THR A 150 -2.29 9.18 3.62
N GLY A 151 -1.46 8.59 2.76
CA GLY A 151 -0.03 8.80 2.71
C GLY A 151 0.82 7.98 3.66
N ALA A 152 0.36 6.87 4.20
CA ALA A 152 1.19 6.06 5.10
C ALA A 152 2.51 5.59 4.44
N ALA A 153 2.44 5.09 3.20
CA ALA A 153 3.63 4.73 2.43
C ALA A 153 4.53 5.95 2.11
N THR A 154 3.91 7.12 1.83
CA THR A 154 4.63 8.38 1.63
C THR A 154 5.41 8.78 2.88
N CYS A 155 4.76 8.75 4.05
CA CYS A 155 5.41 9.06 5.32
C CYS A 155 6.56 8.09 5.63
N ALA A 156 6.36 6.79 5.38
CA ALA A 156 7.40 5.79 5.59
C ALA A 156 8.62 6.00 4.68
N ALA A 157 8.41 6.28 3.40
CA ALA A 157 9.49 6.56 2.46
C ALA A 157 10.25 7.87 2.79
N ALA A 158 9.51 8.93 3.14
CA ALA A 158 10.12 10.19 3.55
C ALA A 158 10.88 10.06 4.88
N LYS A 159 10.36 9.30 5.86
CA LYS A 159 11.04 9.02 7.13
C LYS A 159 12.33 8.24 6.93
N ALA A 160 12.38 7.40 5.91
CA ALA A 160 13.59 6.68 5.50
C ALA A 160 14.62 7.56 4.76
N GLY A 161 14.30 8.82 4.45
CA GLY A 161 15.19 9.82 3.84
C GLY A 161 15.00 10.02 2.32
N ALA A 162 13.90 9.55 1.74
CA ALA A 162 13.60 9.80 0.34
C ALA A 162 12.93 11.17 0.11
N SER A 163 13.15 11.73 -1.08
CA SER A 163 12.25 12.73 -1.66
C SER A 163 11.05 12.00 -2.28
N VAL A 164 9.83 12.39 -1.91
CA VAL A 164 8.63 11.64 -2.30
C VAL A 164 7.69 12.50 -3.14
N THR A 165 7.20 11.98 -4.23
CA THR A 165 6.08 12.55 -4.97
C THR A 165 4.84 11.69 -4.70
N HIS A 166 3.89 12.25 -3.96
CA HIS A 166 2.63 11.63 -3.57
C HIS A 166 1.51 12.07 -4.51
N ILE A 167 0.83 11.12 -5.12
CA ILE A 167 -0.29 11.35 -6.04
C ILE A 167 -1.52 10.62 -5.55
N ASP A 168 -2.62 11.35 -5.43
CA ASP A 168 -3.97 10.80 -5.25
C ASP A 168 -4.99 11.68 -5.96
N ALA A 169 -6.05 11.10 -6.49
CA ALA A 169 -7.09 11.83 -7.20
C ALA A 169 -8.04 12.59 -6.25
N ALA A 170 -8.10 12.20 -4.98
CA ALA A 170 -8.97 12.79 -3.98
C ALA A 170 -8.23 13.86 -3.16
N GLU A 171 -8.59 15.11 -3.30
CA GLU A 171 -7.99 16.24 -2.57
C GLU A 171 -8.03 16.05 -1.04
N GLY A 172 -9.13 15.51 -0.52
CA GLY A 172 -9.28 15.21 0.90
C GLY A 172 -8.24 14.19 1.40
N MET A 173 -7.87 13.21 0.57
CA MET A 173 -6.82 12.22 0.91
C MET A 173 -5.43 12.86 0.89
N VAL A 174 -5.15 13.70 -0.09
CA VAL A 174 -3.89 14.46 -0.16
C VAL A 174 -3.74 15.40 1.04
N LYS A 175 -4.83 16.06 1.48
CA LYS A 175 -4.83 16.88 2.70
C LYS A 175 -4.56 16.03 3.94
N TRP A 176 -5.19 14.87 4.05
CA TRP A 176 -4.96 13.94 5.16
C TRP A 176 -3.52 13.41 5.15
N CYS A 177 -2.93 13.16 3.99
CA CYS A 177 -1.52 12.81 3.87
C CYS A 177 -0.60 13.91 4.45
N LYS A 178 -0.88 15.18 4.19
CA LYS A 178 -0.12 16.31 4.78
C LYS A 178 -0.23 16.32 6.31
N GLU A 179 -1.42 16.06 6.87
CA GLU A 179 -1.62 15.95 8.30
C GLU A 179 -0.81 14.80 8.89
N ASN A 180 -0.84 13.62 8.27
CA ASN A 180 -0.07 12.45 8.68
C ASN A 180 1.45 12.69 8.61
N ALA A 181 1.92 13.39 7.58
CA ALA A 181 3.31 13.81 7.47
C ALA A 181 3.71 14.74 8.63
N ALA A 182 2.89 15.73 8.95
CA ALA A 182 3.15 16.63 10.08
C ALA A 182 3.16 15.88 11.42
N PHE A 183 2.20 14.98 11.67
CA PHE A 183 2.16 14.15 12.88
C PHE A 183 3.35 13.21 13.02
N SER A 184 3.93 12.80 11.91
CA SER A 184 5.12 11.94 11.85
C SER A 184 6.45 12.74 11.93
N GLY A 185 6.39 14.07 12.14
CA GLY A 185 7.56 14.94 12.18
C GLY A 185 8.21 15.18 10.82
N LEU A 186 7.41 15.19 9.75
CA LEU A 186 7.84 15.30 8.36
C LEU A 186 7.27 16.56 7.66
N ALA A 187 6.91 17.60 8.44
CA ALA A 187 6.33 18.82 7.88
C ALA A 187 7.26 19.50 6.85
N ASP A 188 8.57 19.46 7.09
CA ASP A 188 9.61 20.05 6.25
C ASP A 188 10.31 19.02 5.34
N ALA A 189 9.83 17.77 5.31
CA ALA A 189 10.40 16.74 4.46
C ALA A 189 10.13 17.04 2.96
N PRO A 190 11.01 16.61 2.06
CA PRO A 190 10.87 16.87 0.62
C PRO A 190 9.75 16.01 0.00
N ILE A 191 8.50 16.32 0.36
CA ILE A 191 7.30 15.65 -0.15
C ILE A 191 6.53 16.59 -1.06
N ARG A 192 6.31 16.17 -2.31
CA ARG A 192 5.41 16.84 -3.25
C ARG A 192 4.03 16.21 -3.15
N PHE A 193 3.05 16.95 -2.67
CA PHE A 193 1.66 16.51 -2.56
C PHE A 193 0.87 17.00 -3.77
N ILE A 194 0.33 16.08 -4.55
CA ILE A 194 -0.33 16.38 -5.83
C ILE A 194 -1.69 15.69 -5.90
N THR A 195 -2.74 16.48 -6.10
CA THR A 195 -4.08 15.98 -6.40
C THR A 195 -4.21 15.83 -7.91
N ASP A 196 -4.23 14.60 -8.43
CA ASP A 196 -4.30 14.31 -9.85
C ASP A 196 -4.64 12.85 -10.15
N ASP A 197 -5.08 12.59 -11.38
CA ASP A 197 -5.15 11.24 -11.92
C ASP A 197 -3.74 10.66 -12.12
N CYS A 198 -3.52 9.44 -11.60
CA CYS A 198 -2.21 8.81 -11.60
C CYS A 198 -1.65 8.57 -13.01
N LEU A 199 -2.46 8.10 -13.95
CA LEU A 199 -2.02 7.82 -15.31
C LEU A 199 -1.70 9.12 -16.08
N LYS A 200 -2.54 10.14 -15.91
CA LYS A 200 -2.28 11.48 -16.47
C LYS A 200 -0.99 12.09 -15.92
N PHE A 201 -0.77 11.92 -14.61
CA PHE A 201 0.45 12.39 -13.95
C PHE A 201 1.69 11.69 -14.51
N VAL A 202 1.69 10.37 -14.59
CA VAL A 202 2.80 9.55 -15.15
C VAL A 202 3.15 10.03 -16.56
N ARG A 203 2.16 10.20 -17.42
CA ARG A 203 2.37 10.70 -18.80
C ARG A 203 2.97 12.10 -18.86
N ARG A 204 2.63 12.97 -17.92
CA ARG A 204 3.26 14.31 -17.85
C ARG A 204 4.70 14.25 -17.36
N GLU A 205 5.02 13.37 -16.41
CA GLU A 205 6.40 13.19 -15.93
C GLU A 205 7.28 12.57 -17.04
N LEU A 206 6.76 11.63 -17.83
CA LEU A 206 7.43 11.10 -19.03
C LEU A 206 7.78 12.23 -20.03
N LYS A 207 6.82 13.09 -20.36
CA LYS A 207 7.06 14.23 -21.25
C LYS A 207 8.10 15.23 -20.70
N ARG A 208 8.25 15.30 -19.37
CA ARG A 208 9.24 16.15 -18.68
C ARG A 208 10.60 15.47 -18.53
N GLY A 209 10.74 14.23 -18.95
CA GLY A 209 11.96 13.45 -18.76
C GLY A 209 12.31 13.17 -17.29
N LYS A 210 11.32 13.20 -16.39
CA LYS A 210 11.53 12.91 -14.96
C LYS A 210 11.80 11.43 -14.75
N LYS A 211 12.61 11.13 -13.75
CA LYS A 211 12.97 9.76 -13.37
C LYS A 211 12.86 9.58 -11.85
N TYR A 212 12.57 8.35 -11.45
CA TYR A 212 12.41 7.94 -10.06
C TYR A 212 13.25 6.70 -9.75
N ASP A 213 13.79 6.64 -8.55
CA ASP A 213 14.57 5.50 -8.09
C ASP A 213 13.67 4.36 -7.61
N ALA A 214 12.47 4.68 -7.19
CA ALA A 214 11.50 3.68 -6.75
C ALA A 214 10.07 4.13 -7.03
N ILE A 215 9.19 3.15 -7.26
CA ILE A 215 7.76 3.38 -7.46
C ILE A 215 6.97 2.48 -6.54
N ILE A 216 6.00 3.07 -5.84
CA ILE A 216 5.02 2.40 -4.99
C ILE A 216 3.65 2.67 -5.59
N MET A 217 2.81 1.65 -5.69
CA MET A 217 1.43 1.83 -6.12
C MET A 217 0.48 0.87 -5.43
N ASP A 218 -0.71 1.38 -5.12
CA ASP A 218 -1.82 0.63 -4.55
C ASP A 218 -3.11 0.95 -5.32
N PRO A 219 -3.20 0.53 -6.61
CA PRO A 219 -4.31 0.87 -7.45
C PRO A 219 -5.61 0.22 -6.97
N PRO A 220 -6.72 0.98 -6.92
CA PRO A 220 -8.02 0.42 -6.56
C PRO A 220 -8.50 -0.55 -7.64
N THR A 221 -9.35 -1.52 -7.25
CA THR A 221 -10.01 -2.43 -8.21
C THR A 221 -10.86 -1.64 -9.21
N TYR A 222 -11.53 -0.59 -8.70
CA TYR A 222 -12.38 0.30 -9.47
C TYR A 222 -12.31 1.72 -8.90
N GLY A 223 -12.31 2.72 -9.77
CA GLY A 223 -12.29 4.13 -9.37
C GLY A 223 -12.85 5.04 -10.45
N ARG A 224 -13.17 6.27 -10.08
CA ARG A 224 -13.48 7.35 -11.01
C ARG A 224 -12.48 8.48 -10.80
N GLY A 225 -11.84 8.93 -11.87
CA GLY A 225 -11.04 10.14 -11.89
C GLY A 225 -11.89 11.40 -11.69
N ALA A 226 -11.25 12.52 -11.37
CA ALA A 226 -11.91 13.79 -11.11
C ALA A 226 -12.73 14.33 -12.29
N THR A 227 -12.40 13.95 -13.52
CA THR A 227 -13.08 14.34 -14.77
C THR A 227 -13.97 13.22 -15.34
N GLY A 228 -14.26 12.17 -14.52
CA GLY A 228 -15.21 11.12 -14.86
C GLY A 228 -14.61 9.88 -15.53
N GLU A 229 -13.28 9.83 -15.69
CA GLU A 229 -12.61 8.66 -16.25
C GLU A 229 -12.83 7.45 -15.35
N MET A 230 -13.03 6.32 -16.00
CA MET A 230 -13.24 5.04 -15.34
C MET A 230 -11.91 4.30 -15.23
N TRP A 231 -11.46 4.07 -14.00
CA TRP A 231 -10.38 3.15 -13.70
C TRP A 231 -10.95 1.77 -13.41
N LYS A 232 -10.45 0.77 -14.11
CA LYS A 232 -10.61 -0.66 -13.78
C LYS A 232 -9.23 -1.29 -13.77
N LEU A 233 -8.92 -2.01 -12.71
CA LEU A 233 -7.58 -2.56 -12.49
C LEU A 233 -7.16 -3.46 -13.65
N GLU A 234 -7.99 -4.40 -14.04
CA GLU A 234 -7.69 -5.39 -15.07
C GLU A 234 -7.47 -4.77 -16.46
N ASP A 235 -8.15 -3.66 -16.75
CA ASP A 235 -8.06 -2.98 -18.05
C ASP A 235 -6.86 -2.02 -18.15
N HIS A 236 -6.41 -1.45 -17.02
CA HIS A 236 -5.48 -0.31 -17.02
C HIS A 236 -4.13 -0.60 -16.35
N LEU A 237 -4.02 -1.65 -15.51
CA LEU A 237 -2.81 -1.90 -14.72
C LEU A 237 -1.58 -2.09 -15.60
N TRP A 238 -1.68 -2.89 -16.66
CA TRP A 238 -0.53 -3.13 -17.53
C TRP A 238 -0.05 -1.85 -18.25
N THR A 239 -0.97 -1.02 -18.71
CA THR A 239 -0.62 0.28 -19.34
C THR A 239 0.09 1.19 -18.33
N LEU A 240 -0.44 1.31 -17.10
CA LEU A 240 0.19 2.11 -16.06
C LEU A 240 1.58 1.59 -15.71
N LEU A 241 1.73 0.26 -15.53
CA LEU A 241 3.01 -0.37 -15.19
C LEU A 241 4.08 -0.11 -16.25
N ARG A 242 3.73 -0.29 -17.52
CA ARG A 242 4.64 -0.05 -18.64
C ARG A 242 5.13 1.40 -18.66
N GLU A 243 4.21 2.36 -18.54
CA GLU A 243 4.55 3.78 -18.49
C GLU A 243 5.38 4.12 -17.22
N CYS A 244 5.10 3.49 -16.07
CA CYS A 244 5.91 3.61 -14.86
C CYS A 244 7.31 3.01 -15.03
N GLY A 245 7.46 1.91 -15.77
CA GLY A 245 8.76 1.31 -16.07
C GLY A 245 9.69 2.27 -16.83
N GLU A 246 9.11 3.12 -17.68
CA GLU A 246 9.84 4.18 -18.39
C GLU A 246 10.26 5.35 -17.49
N LEU A 247 9.60 5.54 -16.33
CA LEU A 247 9.98 6.54 -15.34
C LEU A 247 11.12 6.08 -14.41
N LEU A 248 11.48 4.80 -14.39
CA LEU A 248 12.58 4.33 -13.57
C LEU A 248 13.93 4.87 -14.07
N THR A 249 14.82 5.17 -13.12
CA THR A 249 16.22 5.51 -13.41
C THR A 249 16.96 4.31 -14.02
N ASP A 250 18.19 4.51 -14.47
CA ASP A 250 19.04 3.41 -14.97
C ASP A 250 19.47 2.45 -13.85
N ARG A 251 19.46 2.92 -12.61
CA ARG A 251 19.75 2.13 -11.40
C ARG A 251 18.62 2.27 -10.39
N PRO A 252 17.42 1.73 -10.67
CA PRO A 252 16.30 1.83 -9.74
C PRO A 252 16.57 0.98 -8.50
N LEU A 253 15.87 1.27 -7.40
CA LEU A 253 15.96 0.51 -6.16
C LEU A 253 14.90 -0.59 -6.09
N PHE A 254 13.65 -0.22 -6.36
CA PHE A 254 12.53 -1.15 -6.29
C PHE A 254 11.28 -0.65 -7.03
N LEU A 255 10.39 -1.58 -7.30
CA LEU A 255 8.99 -1.34 -7.67
C LEU A 255 8.09 -2.21 -6.81
N LEU A 256 7.08 -1.60 -6.17
CA LEU A 256 6.10 -2.27 -5.31
C LEU A 256 4.70 -2.02 -5.84
N ILE A 257 3.93 -3.10 -5.97
CA ILE A 257 2.51 -3.08 -6.29
C ILE A 257 1.75 -3.77 -5.17
N ASN A 258 0.69 -3.15 -4.70
CA ASN A 258 -0.32 -3.77 -3.85
C ASN A 258 -1.64 -3.91 -4.62
N ALA A 259 -2.47 -4.88 -4.26
CA ALA A 259 -3.81 -4.99 -4.79
C ALA A 259 -4.75 -5.67 -3.77
N TYR A 260 -5.98 -5.17 -3.71
CA TYR A 260 -7.03 -5.62 -2.79
C TYR A 260 -8.22 -6.23 -3.54
N THR A 261 -7.94 -7.00 -4.58
CA THR A 261 -8.98 -7.66 -5.37
C THR A 261 -8.87 -9.18 -5.31
N ALA A 262 -10.00 -9.85 -5.17
CA ALA A 262 -10.06 -11.32 -5.24
C ALA A 262 -9.84 -11.89 -6.66
N ARG A 263 -9.78 -11.03 -7.68
CA ARG A 263 -9.61 -11.45 -9.09
C ARG A 263 -8.16 -11.63 -9.51
N LEU A 264 -7.20 -11.13 -8.73
CA LEU A 264 -5.78 -11.30 -9.00
C LEU A 264 -5.15 -12.20 -7.95
N SER A 265 -4.37 -13.17 -8.39
CA SER A 265 -3.47 -13.91 -7.50
C SER A 265 -2.11 -13.20 -7.39
N PRO A 266 -1.33 -13.44 -6.33
CA PRO A 266 0.03 -12.91 -6.22
C PRO A 266 0.90 -13.27 -7.43
N THR A 267 0.72 -14.47 -7.98
CA THR A 267 1.47 -14.94 -9.16
C THR A 267 1.21 -14.07 -10.39
N VAL A 268 -0.01 -13.57 -10.59
CA VAL A 268 -0.32 -12.65 -11.70
C VAL A 268 0.46 -11.37 -11.57
N VAL A 269 0.52 -10.79 -10.35
CA VAL A 269 1.29 -9.56 -10.10
C VAL A 269 2.78 -9.77 -10.31
N VAL A 270 3.33 -10.91 -9.85
CA VAL A 270 4.73 -11.28 -10.10
C VAL A 270 5.02 -11.43 -11.59
N ASN A 271 4.11 -12.06 -12.36
CA ASN A 271 4.27 -12.22 -13.81
C ASN A 271 4.26 -10.86 -14.53
N LEU A 272 3.39 -9.93 -14.13
CA LEU A 272 3.39 -8.56 -14.67
C LEU A 272 4.72 -7.84 -14.41
N LEU A 273 5.25 -7.99 -13.20
CA LEU A 273 6.56 -7.42 -12.86
C LEU A 273 7.70 -8.11 -13.60
N ALA A 274 7.64 -9.43 -13.79
CA ALA A 274 8.66 -10.19 -14.55
C ALA A 274 8.72 -9.73 -16.00
N GLU A 275 7.56 -9.50 -16.62
CA GLU A 275 7.47 -8.98 -17.99
C GLU A 275 8.00 -7.54 -18.06
N LEU A 276 7.58 -6.68 -17.12
CA LEU A 276 8.02 -5.28 -17.08
C LEU A 276 9.53 -5.13 -16.88
N MET A 277 10.11 -5.95 -16.01
CA MET A 277 11.52 -5.86 -15.60
C MET A 277 12.42 -6.81 -16.39
N HIS A 278 11.92 -7.39 -17.48
CA HIS A 278 12.68 -8.26 -18.33
C HIS A 278 14.01 -7.60 -18.79
N GLY A 279 15.11 -8.30 -18.59
CA GLY A 279 16.47 -7.82 -18.94
C GLY A 279 17.10 -6.84 -17.93
N ARG A 280 16.39 -6.44 -16.85
CA ARG A 280 16.96 -5.56 -15.81
C ARG A 280 17.63 -6.31 -14.66
N GLY A 281 17.52 -7.63 -14.60
CA GLY A 281 18.01 -8.42 -13.46
C GLY A 281 17.18 -8.16 -12.19
N GLY A 282 17.80 -8.34 -11.03
CA GLY A 282 17.14 -8.12 -9.72
C GLY A 282 16.34 -9.33 -9.22
N THR A 283 15.56 -9.13 -8.16
CA THR A 283 14.77 -10.17 -7.51
C THR A 283 13.29 -9.81 -7.52
N LEU A 284 12.46 -10.78 -7.90
CA LEU A 284 11.01 -10.69 -7.86
C LEU A 284 10.46 -11.53 -6.71
N THR A 285 9.63 -10.90 -5.88
CA THR A 285 8.88 -11.58 -4.82
C THR A 285 7.42 -11.19 -4.89
N GLY A 286 6.55 -12.07 -4.40
CA GLY A 286 5.14 -11.76 -4.30
C GLY A 286 4.45 -12.70 -3.34
N GLY A 287 3.30 -12.26 -2.83
CA GLY A 287 2.55 -13.01 -1.84
C GLY A 287 1.35 -12.24 -1.33
N GLU A 288 0.91 -12.63 -0.16
CA GLU A 288 -0.18 -12.00 0.57
C GLU A 288 0.36 -11.20 1.75
N VAL A 289 -0.29 -10.08 2.06
CA VAL A 289 -0.12 -9.39 3.34
C VAL A 289 -1.28 -9.74 4.24
N GLY A 290 -1.00 -9.99 5.52
CA GLY A 290 -2.02 -10.42 6.46
C GLY A 290 -1.87 -9.83 7.85
N LEU A 291 -2.95 -9.94 8.61
CA LEU A 291 -3.04 -9.52 10.01
C LEU A 291 -3.26 -10.75 10.90
N PRO A 292 -2.46 -10.93 11.96
CA PRO A 292 -2.71 -11.99 12.92
C PRO A 292 -4.01 -11.72 13.70
N ILE A 293 -4.86 -12.74 13.82
CA ILE A 293 -6.10 -12.68 14.62
C ILE A 293 -5.76 -13.11 16.03
N GLN A 294 -5.99 -12.23 17.01
CA GLN A 294 -5.63 -12.50 18.41
C GLN A 294 -6.42 -13.66 19.01
N ALA A 295 -7.71 -13.75 18.67
CA ALA A 295 -8.63 -14.69 19.31
C ALA A 295 -8.29 -16.18 19.09
N ASP A 296 -7.72 -16.53 17.93
CA ASP A 296 -7.50 -17.93 17.53
C ASP A 296 -6.15 -18.20 16.86
N GLY A 297 -5.31 -17.17 16.74
CA GLY A 297 -3.98 -17.29 16.12
C GLY A 297 -3.99 -17.50 14.60
N LYS A 298 -5.16 -17.45 13.95
CA LYS A 298 -5.27 -17.47 12.50
C LYS A 298 -4.82 -16.15 11.90
N VAL A 299 -4.83 -16.08 10.59
CA VAL A 299 -4.46 -14.89 9.83
C VAL A 299 -5.64 -14.44 8.98
N LEU A 300 -5.93 -13.15 8.99
CA LEU A 300 -6.77 -12.53 7.99
C LEU A 300 -5.87 -12.12 6.80
N PRO A 301 -6.00 -12.76 5.62
CA PRO A 301 -5.35 -12.27 4.41
C PRO A 301 -6.04 -10.97 4.00
N CYS A 302 -5.27 -9.89 3.80
CA CYS A 302 -5.84 -8.57 3.56
C CYS A 302 -5.72 -8.12 2.10
N GLY A 303 -4.61 -8.47 1.46
CA GLY A 303 -4.32 -8.12 0.07
C GLY A 303 -3.09 -8.86 -0.44
N ILE A 304 -2.75 -8.61 -1.69
CA ILE A 304 -1.58 -9.19 -2.35
C ILE A 304 -0.53 -8.13 -2.65
N TYR A 305 0.72 -8.55 -2.73
CA TYR A 305 1.81 -7.69 -3.17
C TYR A 305 2.66 -8.35 -4.25
N GLY A 306 3.29 -7.52 -5.08
CA GLY A 306 4.42 -7.88 -5.91
C GLY A 306 5.53 -6.86 -5.72
N ARG A 307 6.76 -7.34 -5.55
CA ARG A 307 7.97 -6.53 -5.36
C ARG A 307 9.01 -6.93 -6.37
N TRP A 308 9.60 -5.95 -7.00
CA TRP A 308 10.88 -6.10 -7.68
C TRP A 308 11.92 -5.24 -6.97
N GLU A 309 13.14 -5.76 -6.82
CA GLU A 309 14.30 -5.04 -6.27
C GLU A 309 15.55 -5.31 -7.11
N ALA A 310 16.38 -4.27 -7.28
CA ALA A 310 17.63 -4.34 -8.05
C ALA A 310 18.72 -5.14 -7.33
#